data_21b87201efedfc8cb5bca9062168de39
#
_entry.id   21b87201efedfc8cb5bca9062168de39
#
_cell.length_a   1.000
_cell.length_b   1.000
_cell.length_c   1.000
_cell.angle_alpha   90.00
_cell.angle_beta   90.00
_cell.angle_gamma   90.00
#
_symmetry.space_group_name_H-M   'P 1'
#
loop_
_entity.id
_entity.type
_entity.pdbx_description
1 polymer ?
#
loop_
_entity_poly.entity_id
_entity_poly.type
_entity_poly.pdbx_seq_one_letter_code
_entity_poly.pdbx_strand_id
1 'polypeptide(L)'
;GETTLKGYDLVDLAARAITAQIFTEPAAENGLAYASLGLLCYGPSRERNPVWERLVGETQERIDKSLLHRSDYDNHWQSFNIAKGVARFSFGLSKKDETSRLIERMVERINHTSSTGFFDDSTTGFGGNFNLYGVMALVFTRSALQLHPNSGVRDRKLPTLRTYAEKYIRMMPDLVR
;
A
#
# COMPACT_ATOMS: atom_id res chain seq x y z
N GLY A 1 7.91 -6.20 -20.72
CA GLY A 1 8.73 -6.85 -19.73
C GLY A 1 8.52 -8.34 -19.76
N GLU A 2 9.46 -9.14 -19.28
CA GLU A 2 9.29 -10.58 -19.19
C GLU A 2 8.08 -10.91 -18.32
N THR A 3 7.14 -11.67 -18.87
CA THR A 3 5.96 -12.17 -18.18
C THR A 3 6.16 -13.57 -17.62
N THR A 4 7.34 -14.16 -17.88
CA THR A 4 7.69 -15.52 -17.44
C THR A 4 8.96 -15.54 -16.61
N LEU A 5 8.98 -16.34 -15.55
CA LEU A 5 10.15 -16.61 -14.73
C LEU A 5 10.24 -18.12 -14.49
N LYS A 6 11.36 -18.73 -14.87
CA LYS A 6 11.57 -20.19 -14.72
C LYS A 6 10.42 -21.04 -15.29
N GLY A 7 9.82 -20.61 -16.41
CA GLY A 7 8.71 -21.29 -17.05
C GLY A 7 7.31 -21.00 -16.46
N TYR A 8 7.22 -20.17 -15.43
CA TYR A 8 5.94 -19.76 -14.87
C TYR A 8 5.46 -18.45 -15.47
N ASP A 9 4.19 -18.37 -15.84
CA ASP A 9 3.53 -17.12 -16.20
C ASP A 9 3.27 -16.29 -14.92
N LEU A 10 3.97 -15.17 -14.80
CA LEU A 10 3.89 -14.30 -13.62
C LEU A 10 2.53 -13.61 -13.49
N VAL A 11 1.86 -13.35 -14.60
CA VAL A 11 0.52 -12.77 -14.61
C VAL A 11 -0.50 -13.76 -14.04
N ASP A 12 -0.41 -15.02 -14.46
CA ASP A 12 -1.27 -16.09 -13.95
C ASP A 12 -1.00 -16.36 -12.47
N LEU A 13 0.26 -16.42 -12.06
CA LEU A 13 0.62 -16.56 -10.64
C LEU A 13 0.06 -15.42 -9.78
N ALA A 14 0.19 -14.19 -10.26
CA ALA A 14 -0.35 -13.02 -9.56
C ALA A 14 -1.87 -13.07 -9.45
N ALA A 15 -2.57 -13.44 -10.54
CA ALA A 15 -4.02 -13.57 -10.53
C ALA A 15 -4.49 -14.65 -9.52
N ARG A 16 -3.83 -15.80 -9.49
CA ARG A 16 -4.12 -16.88 -8.53
C ARG A 16 -3.84 -16.46 -7.09
N ALA A 17 -2.72 -15.80 -6.83
CA ALA A 17 -2.37 -15.32 -5.50
C ALA A 17 -3.38 -14.28 -4.98
N ILE A 18 -3.79 -13.35 -5.83
CA ILE A 18 -4.81 -12.35 -5.50
C ILE A 18 -6.16 -13.03 -5.24
N THR A 19 -6.56 -13.97 -6.09
CA THR A 19 -7.79 -14.73 -5.88
C THR A 19 -7.75 -15.46 -4.54
N ALA A 20 -6.69 -16.19 -4.23
CA ALA A 20 -6.54 -16.88 -2.95
C ALA A 20 -6.66 -15.91 -1.78
N GLN A 21 -6.00 -14.74 -1.84
CA GLN A 21 -6.06 -13.73 -0.79
C GLN A 21 -7.47 -13.17 -0.60
N ILE A 22 -8.21 -12.93 -1.68
CA ILE A 22 -9.58 -12.39 -1.63
C ILE A 22 -10.58 -13.38 -1.03
N PHE A 23 -10.35 -14.68 -1.22
CA PHE A 23 -11.19 -15.75 -0.68
C PHE A 23 -10.73 -16.30 0.68
N THR A 24 -9.60 -15.82 1.22
CA THR A 24 -9.19 -16.17 2.59
C THR A 24 -10.06 -15.42 3.59
N GLU A 25 -10.62 -16.14 4.55
CA GLU A 25 -11.44 -15.55 5.62
C GLU A 25 -10.90 -15.91 7.01
N PRO A 26 -10.74 -14.93 7.90
CA PRO A 26 -10.86 -13.49 7.62
C PRO A 26 -9.71 -12.98 6.75
N ALA A 27 -10.02 -12.11 5.80
CA ALA A 27 -9.00 -11.51 4.96
C ALA A 27 -8.08 -10.63 5.81
N ALA A 28 -6.80 -10.94 5.80
CA ALA A 28 -5.82 -10.14 6.54
C ALA A 28 -5.61 -8.78 5.85
N GLU A 29 -5.66 -7.70 6.61
CA GLU A 29 -5.51 -6.32 6.13
C GLU A 29 -4.24 -6.10 5.31
N ASN A 30 -3.11 -6.63 5.78
CA ASN A 30 -1.84 -6.57 5.07
C ASN A 30 -1.89 -7.35 3.75
N GLY A 31 -2.52 -8.53 3.74
CA GLY A 31 -2.70 -9.32 2.52
C GLY A 31 -3.49 -8.57 1.45
N LEU A 32 -4.58 -7.88 1.84
CA LEU A 32 -5.35 -7.04 0.93
C LEU A 32 -4.55 -5.84 0.43
N ALA A 33 -3.69 -5.26 1.25
CA ALA A 33 -2.81 -4.17 0.84
C ALA A 33 -1.74 -4.65 -0.16
N TYR A 34 -1.13 -5.81 0.06
CA TYR A 34 -0.22 -6.44 -0.90
C TYR A 34 -0.91 -6.77 -2.23
N ALA A 35 -2.11 -7.36 -2.18
CA ALA A 35 -2.90 -7.63 -3.38
C ALA A 35 -3.21 -6.34 -4.16
N SER A 36 -3.52 -5.25 -3.46
CA SER A 36 -3.76 -3.93 -4.06
C SER A 36 -2.54 -3.38 -4.78
N LEU A 37 -1.37 -3.40 -4.12
CA LEU A 37 -0.12 -2.96 -4.74
C LEU A 37 0.28 -3.87 -5.89
N GLY A 38 0.11 -5.18 -5.74
CA GLY A 38 0.37 -6.16 -6.79
C GLY A 38 -0.45 -5.85 -8.04
N LEU A 39 -1.74 -5.63 -7.91
CA LEU A 39 -2.59 -5.20 -9.02
C LEU A 39 -2.07 -3.93 -9.68
N LEU A 40 -1.82 -2.88 -8.90
CA LEU A 40 -1.36 -1.59 -9.41
C LEU A 40 -0.01 -1.68 -10.15
N CYS A 41 0.89 -2.57 -9.74
CA CYS A 41 2.18 -2.77 -10.40
C CYS A 41 2.05 -3.35 -11.82
N TYR A 42 1.01 -4.11 -12.10
CA TYR A 42 0.76 -4.69 -13.43
C TYR A 42 0.03 -3.75 -14.38
N GLY A 43 -0.61 -2.72 -13.88
CA GLY A 43 -1.26 -1.73 -14.72
C GLY A 43 -2.12 -0.73 -13.91
N PRO A 44 -2.23 0.51 -14.41
CA PRO A 44 -2.86 1.61 -13.67
C PRO A 44 -4.39 1.61 -13.73
N SER A 45 -5.01 0.77 -14.53
CA SER A 45 -6.46 0.68 -14.69
C SER A 45 -6.88 -0.72 -15.11
N ARG A 46 -8.17 -1.02 -15.03
CA ARG A 46 -8.73 -2.33 -15.43
C ARG A 46 -8.36 -2.69 -16.87
N GLU A 47 -8.53 -1.75 -17.79
CA GLU A 47 -8.36 -1.97 -19.24
C GLU A 47 -6.90 -2.17 -19.64
N ARG A 48 -5.97 -1.90 -18.77
CA ARG A 48 -4.52 -2.00 -19.02
C ARG A 48 -3.82 -2.86 -17.99
N ASN A 49 -4.55 -3.79 -17.38
CA ASN A 49 -4.00 -4.65 -16.35
C ASN A 49 -4.20 -6.13 -16.70
N PRO A 50 -3.15 -6.82 -17.17
CA PRO A 50 -3.25 -8.21 -17.60
C PRO A 50 -3.60 -9.17 -16.46
N VAL A 51 -3.31 -8.81 -15.20
CA VAL A 51 -3.73 -9.58 -14.04
C VAL A 51 -5.23 -9.45 -13.84
N TRP A 52 -5.78 -8.23 -13.96
CA TRP A 52 -7.22 -8.02 -13.86
C TRP A 52 -8.01 -8.84 -14.89
N GLU A 53 -7.52 -8.90 -16.12
CA GLU A 53 -8.15 -9.69 -17.21
C GLU A 53 -8.18 -11.19 -16.89
N ARG A 54 -7.23 -11.70 -16.09
CA ARG A 54 -7.15 -13.11 -15.68
C ARG A 54 -8.02 -13.44 -14.46
N LEU A 55 -8.50 -12.43 -13.73
CA LEU A 55 -9.36 -12.66 -12.59
C LEU A 55 -10.75 -13.09 -13.06
N VAL A 56 -11.28 -14.15 -12.48
CA VAL A 56 -12.67 -14.57 -12.74
C VAL A 56 -13.66 -13.53 -12.20
N GLY A 57 -14.83 -13.42 -12.82
CA GLY A 57 -15.83 -12.38 -12.50
C GLY A 57 -16.18 -12.31 -11.02
N GLU A 58 -16.36 -13.45 -10.35
CA GLU A 58 -16.61 -13.51 -8.91
C GLU A 58 -15.49 -12.89 -8.09
N THR A 59 -14.22 -13.13 -8.48
CA THR A 59 -13.07 -12.49 -7.82
C THR A 59 -13.08 -10.98 -8.02
N GLN A 60 -13.39 -10.52 -9.24
CA GLN A 60 -13.46 -9.09 -9.55
C GLN A 60 -14.56 -8.38 -8.73
N GLU A 61 -15.73 -8.99 -8.60
CA GLU A 61 -16.82 -8.47 -7.78
C GLU A 61 -16.48 -8.45 -6.29
N ARG A 62 -15.82 -9.50 -5.82
CA ARG A 62 -15.45 -9.64 -4.41
C ARG A 62 -14.30 -8.70 -4.02
N ILE A 63 -13.38 -8.38 -4.93
CA ILE A 63 -12.30 -7.42 -4.71
C ILE A 63 -12.85 -6.08 -4.23
N ASP A 64 -13.88 -5.52 -4.86
CA ASP A 64 -14.42 -4.23 -4.46
C ASP A 64 -14.87 -4.24 -3.00
N LYS A 65 -15.63 -5.26 -2.60
CA LYS A 65 -16.10 -5.42 -1.22
C LYS A 65 -14.95 -5.60 -0.24
N SER A 66 -13.95 -6.41 -0.60
CA SER A 66 -12.79 -6.66 0.25
C SER A 66 -11.93 -5.41 0.45
N LEU A 67 -11.71 -4.65 -0.61
CA LEU A 67 -10.93 -3.41 -0.54
C LEU A 67 -11.68 -2.24 0.13
N LEU A 68 -12.99 -2.37 0.35
CA LEU A 68 -13.78 -1.44 1.16
C LEU A 68 -13.46 -1.54 2.64
N HIS A 69 -13.08 -2.73 3.11
CA HIS A 69 -12.75 -2.91 4.52
C HIS A 69 -11.59 -2.01 4.93
N ARG A 70 -11.74 -1.30 6.03
CA ARG A 70 -10.76 -0.35 6.54
C ARG A 70 -10.44 -0.64 7.99
N SER A 71 -9.18 -0.55 8.32
CA SER A 71 -8.74 -0.54 9.70
C SER A 71 -9.00 0.84 10.32
N ASP A 72 -9.56 0.84 11.52
CA ASP A 72 -9.76 2.06 12.31
C ASP A 72 -8.55 2.43 13.18
N TYR A 73 -7.52 1.58 13.19
CA TYR A 73 -6.31 1.88 13.95
C TYR A 73 -5.55 3.08 13.37
N ASP A 74 -5.30 4.08 14.20
CA ASP A 74 -4.51 5.26 13.82
C ASP A 74 -3.00 5.00 13.99
N ASN A 75 -2.48 4.10 13.17
CA ASN A 75 -1.07 3.69 13.17
C ASN A 75 -0.63 3.32 11.74
N HIS A 76 0.42 2.50 11.57
CA HIS A 76 0.92 2.04 10.26
C HIS A 76 -0.15 1.35 9.40
N TRP A 77 -1.22 0.80 9.99
CA TRP A 77 -2.32 0.15 9.27
C TRP A 77 -3.04 1.12 8.33
N GLN A 78 -2.97 2.43 8.59
CA GLN A 78 -3.49 3.44 7.66
C GLN A 78 -2.79 3.40 6.30
N SER A 79 -1.54 2.94 6.24
CA SER A 79 -0.83 2.74 4.97
C SER A 79 -1.46 1.61 4.12
N PHE A 80 -2.05 0.60 4.76
CA PHE A 80 -2.82 -0.44 4.08
C PHE A 80 -4.12 0.11 3.49
N ASN A 81 -4.81 0.97 4.26
CA ASN A 81 -5.99 1.68 3.76
C ASN A 81 -5.66 2.57 2.56
N ILE A 82 -4.49 3.22 2.56
CA ILE A 82 -4.01 4.01 1.43
C ILE A 82 -3.82 3.12 0.20
N ALA A 83 -3.13 1.99 0.33
CA ALA A 83 -2.90 1.07 -0.79
C ALA A 83 -4.22 0.56 -1.40
N LYS A 84 -5.14 0.11 -0.56
CA LYS A 84 -6.48 -0.34 -0.97
C LYS A 84 -7.28 0.78 -1.65
N GLY A 85 -7.24 1.97 -1.08
CA GLY A 85 -7.95 3.14 -1.62
C GLY A 85 -7.40 3.58 -2.97
N VAL A 86 -6.07 3.61 -3.15
CA VAL A 86 -5.44 3.92 -4.46
C VAL A 86 -5.84 2.89 -5.50
N ALA A 87 -5.83 1.59 -5.16
CA ALA A 87 -6.27 0.54 -6.08
C ALA A 87 -7.75 0.74 -6.48
N ARG A 88 -8.64 0.95 -5.51
CA ARG A 88 -10.06 1.20 -5.81
C ARG A 88 -10.27 2.40 -6.72
N PHE A 89 -9.57 3.50 -6.46
CA PHE A 89 -9.67 4.68 -7.30
C PHE A 89 -9.11 4.43 -8.72
N SER A 90 -7.94 3.83 -8.84
CA SER A 90 -7.29 3.52 -10.12
C SER A 90 -8.12 2.55 -10.97
N PHE A 91 -8.78 1.59 -10.34
CA PHE A 91 -9.64 0.61 -11.02
C PHE A 91 -11.08 1.10 -11.22
N GLY A 92 -11.39 2.35 -10.90
CA GLY A 92 -12.73 2.93 -11.08
C GLY A 92 -13.81 2.30 -10.19
N LEU A 93 -13.40 1.65 -9.09
CA LEU A 93 -14.28 1.11 -8.05
C LEU A 93 -14.77 2.21 -7.10
N SER A 94 -14.06 3.32 -7.03
CA SER A 94 -14.45 4.53 -6.33
C SER A 94 -14.45 5.72 -7.28
N LYS A 95 -15.50 6.55 -7.21
CA LYS A 95 -15.61 7.80 -8.00
C LYS A 95 -14.83 8.96 -7.37
N LYS A 96 -14.48 8.85 -6.08
CA LYS A 96 -13.79 9.90 -5.33
C LYS A 96 -12.42 9.40 -4.92
N ASP A 97 -11.43 10.28 -5.04
CA ASP A 97 -10.13 10.07 -4.43
C ASP A 97 -10.23 10.29 -2.91
N GLU A 98 -10.53 9.21 -2.20
CA GLU A 98 -10.60 9.21 -0.73
C GLU A 98 -9.21 9.11 -0.09
N THR A 99 -8.18 8.85 -0.90
CA THR A 99 -6.84 8.51 -0.41
C THR A 99 -5.98 9.74 -0.16
N SER A 100 -6.19 10.84 -0.87
CA SER A 100 -5.40 12.06 -0.70
C SER A 100 -5.36 12.52 0.75
N ARG A 101 -6.50 12.49 1.44
CA ARG A 101 -6.57 12.87 2.87
C ARG A 101 -5.86 11.87 3.79
N LEU A 102 -5.94 10.58 3.49
CA LEU A 102 -5.23 9.56 4.25
C LEU A 102 -3.71 9.67 4.05
N ILE A 103 -3.28 9.94 2.82
CA ILE A 103 -1.88 10.18 2.49
C ILE A 103 -1.36 11.41 3.24
N GLU A 104 -2.11 12.51 3.25
CA GLU A 104 -1.73 13.72 3.97
C GLU A 104 -1.54 13.44 5.46
N ARG A 105 -2.50 12.80 6.11
CA ARG A 105 -2.41 12.40 7.52
C ARG A 105 -1.21 11.50 7.80
N MET A 106 -0.97 10.51 6.95
CA MET A 106 0.17 9.60 7.14
C MET A 106 1.50 10.32 6.98
N VAL A 107 1.63 11.21 5.99
CA VAL A 107 2.84 12.02 5.80
C VAL A 107 3.05 12.97 6.97
N GLU A 108 2.01 13.60 7.47
CA GLU A 108 2.07 14.46 8.67
C GLU A 108 2.47 13.66 9.90
N ARG A 109 1.91 12.48 10.10
CA ARG A 109 2.28 11.59 11.19
C ARG A 109 3.74 11.15 11.11
N ILE A 110 4.19 10.69 9.96
CA ILE A 110 5.59 10.38 9.71
C ILE A 110 6.46 11.60 10.03
N ASN A 111 6.05 12.80 9.63
CA ASN A 111 6.76 14.04 9.91
C ASN A 111 6.83 14.35 11.40
N HIS A 112 5.74 14.25 12.10
CA HIS A 112 5.63 14.66 13.48
C HIS A 112 6.37 13.73 14.45
N THR A 113 6.29 12.42 14.20
CA THR A 113 6.90 11.42 15.08
C THR A 113 8.40 11.27 14.89
N SER A 114 8.98 11.92 13.89
CA SER A 114 10.32 11.62 13.41
C SER A 114 11.21 12.83 13.17
N SER A 115 11.46 13.64 14.19
CA SER A 115 12.61 14.56 14.13
C SER A 115 13.93 13.81 13.96
N THR A 116 14.00 12.57 14.46
CA THR A 116 15.16 11.68 14.42
C THR A 116 15.13 10.63 13.31
N GLY A 117 13.96 10.40 12.66
CA GLY A 117 13.75 9.30 11.69
C GLY A 117 13.00 8.11 12.29
N PHE A 118 12.75 8.08 13.60
CA PHE A 118 11.89 7.06 14.22
C PHE A 118 10.43 7.31 13.89
N PHE A 119 9.71 6.25 13.56
CA PHE A 119 8.27 6.27 13.46
C PHE A 119 7.67 5.69 14.74
N ASP A 120 6.93 6.49 15.47
CA ASP A 120 6.17 6.00 16.61
C ASP A 120 4.84 5.44 16.11
N ASP A 121 4.70 4.13 16.17
CA ASP A 121 3.48 3.41 15.79
C ASP A 121 2.46 3.32 16.92
N SER A 122 2.80 3.76 18.12
CA SER A 122 1.88 3.76 19.24
C SER A 122 0.87 4.90 19.13
N THR A 123 -0.37 4.63 19.49
CA THR A 123 -1.40 5.67 19.65
C THR A 123 -1.24 6.46 20.95
N THR A 124 -0.39 5.98 21.86
CA THR A 124 -0.22 6.51 23.21
C THR A 124 1.11 7.22 23.46
N GLY A 125 2.01 7.24 22.48
CA GLY A 125 3.35 7.79 22.62
C GLY A 125 4.32 6.92 23.45
N PHE A 126 3.88 5.75 23.91
CA PHE A 126 4.67 4.80 24.71
C PHE A 126 4.71 3.43 24.07
N GLY A 127 5.37 3.27 22.94
CA GLY A 127 5.33 1.99 22.28
C GLY A 127 6.68 1.46 21.85
N GLY A 128 6.99 0.21 22.15
CA GLY A 128 8.22 -0.47 21.79
C GLY A 128 8.29 -0.98 20.35
N ASN A 129 7.30 -0.68 19.49
CA ASN A 129 7.22 -1.25 18.13
C ASN A 129 7.69 -0.28 17.05
N PHE A 130 8.75 0.45 17.32
CA PHE A 130 9.12 1.64 16.56
C PHE A 130 9.50 1.41 15.10
N ASN A 131 10.21 0.35 14.78
CA ASN A 131 11.05 0.44 13.59
C ASN A 131 10.55 -0.37 12.41
N LEU A 132 10.07 -1.57 12.63
CA LEU A 132 9.56 -2.42 11.56
C LEU A 132 8.28 -1.83 10.95
N TYR A 133 7.40 -1.34 11.81
CA TYR A 133 6.12 -0.75 11.38
C TYR A 133 6.29 0.60 10.70
N GLY A 134 7.30 1.38 11.09
CA GLY A 134 7.67 2.60 10.37
C GLY A 134 8.15 2.33 8.94
N VAL A 135 8.93 1.27 8.73
CA VAL A 135 9.29 0.82 7.38
C VAL A 135 8.05 0.43 6.59
N MET A 136 7.14 -0.33 7.19
CA MET A 136 5.90 -0.72 6.52
C MET A 136 5.07 0.51 6.13
N ALA A 137 4.89 1.46 7.05
CA ALA A 137 4.18 2.71 6.76
C ALA A 137 4.81 3.48 5.59
N LEU A 138 6.14 3.62 5.59
CA LEU A 138 6.87 4.29 4.52
C LEU A 138 6.75 3.55 3.18
N VAL A 139 6.99 2.24 3.19
CA VAL A 139 6.99 1.42 1.96
C VAL A 139 5.61 1.41 1.32
N PHE A 140 4.56 1.11 2.09
CA PHE A 140 3.20 1.05 1.56
C PHE A 140 2.72 2.42 1.10
N THR A 141 2.92 3.47 1.90
CA THR A 141 2.50 4.83 1.54
C THR A 141 3.25 5.33 0.30
N ARG A 142 4.58 5.12 0.24
CA ARG A 142 5.38 5.50 -0.91
C ARG A 142 4.99 4.73 -2.16
N SER A 143 4.82 3.42 -2.08
CA SER A 143 4.45 2.58 -3.22
C SER A 143 3.06 2.96 -3.75
N ALA A 144 2.10 3.10 -2.87
CA ALA A 144 0.75 3.54 -3.24
C ALA A 144 0.78 4.94 -3.89
N LEU A 145 1.57 5.85 -3.33
CA LEU A 145 1.71 7.21 -3.85
C LEU A 145 2.37 7.25 -5.24
N GLN A 146 3.40 6.42 -5.48
CA GLN A 146 4.03 6.30 -6.79
C GLN A 146 3.07 5.80 -7.86
N LEU A 147 2.14 4.93 -7.49
CA LEU A 147 1.15 4.33 -8.36
C LEU A 147 -0.17 5.14 -8.40
N HIS A 148 -0.24 6.24 -7.66
CA HIS A 148 -1.42 7.09 -7.61
C HIS A 148 -1.66 7.77 -8.96
N PRO A 149 -2.88 7.69 -9.53
CA PRO A 149 -3.16 8.25 -10.85
C PRO A 149 -3.11 9.79 -10.85
N ASN A 150 -3.36 10.45 -9.72
CA ASN A 150 -3.24 11.91 -9.60
C ASN A 150 -1.79 12.32 -9.36
N SER A 151 -1.13 12.84 -10.40
CA SER A 151 0.26 13.30 -10.35
C SER A 151 0.47 14.44 -9.35
N GLY A 152 -0.50 15.35 -9.21
CA GLY A 152 -0.38 16.48 -8.28
C GLY A 152 -0.31 16.06 -6.80
N VAL A 153 -0.95 14.95 -6.42
CA VAL A 153 -0.82 14.36 -5.09
C VAL A 153 0.55 13.71 -4.95
N ARG A 154 0.93 12.90 -5.93
CA ARG A 154 2.21 12.21 -5.99
C ARG A 154 3.39 13.16 -5.87
N ASP A 155 3.45 14.15 -6.74
CA ASP A 155 4.63 15.00 -6.90
C ASP A 155 4.85 15.92 -5.69
N ARG A 156 3.80 16.26 -4.96
CA ARG A 156 3.91 17.06 -3.72
C ARG A 156 4.43 16.26 -2.52
N LYS A 157 4.10 14.98 -2.42
CA LYS A 157 4.33 14.19 -1.20
C LYS A 157 5.52 13.23 -1.30
N LEU A 158 5.88 12.78 -2.50
CA LEU A 158 7.04 11.87 -2.68
C LEU A 158 8.36 12.43 -2.15
N PRO A 159 8.72 13.71 -2.36
CA PRO A 159 9.97 14.25 -1.83
C PRO A 159 10.06 14.15 -0.30
N THR A 160 8.97 14.42 0.40
CA THR A 160 8.90 14.31 1.86
C THR A 160 9.15 12.87 2.32
N LEU A 161 8.48 11.89 1.72
CA LEU A 161 8.67 10.48 2.05
C LEU A 161 10.10 10.00 1.74
N ARG A 162 10.71 10.52 0.69
CA ARG A 162 12.11 10.24 0.36
C ARG A 162 13.05 10.73 1.46
N THR A 163 12.90 11.96 1.93
CA THR A 163 13.68 12.52 3.03
C THR A 163 13.58 11.66 4.30
N TYR A 164 12.40 11.12 4.57
CA TYR A 164 12.19 10.20 5.70
C TYR A 164 12.90 8.88 5.53
N ALA A 165 12.77 8.27 4.35
CA ALA A 165 13.46 7.03 4.05
C ALA A 165 14.98 7.19 4.19
N GLU A 166 15.54 8.30 3.75
CA GLU A 166 16.96 8.60 3.89
C GLU A 166 17.38 8.76 5.36
N LYS A 167 16.59 9.47 6.18
CA LYS A 167 16.84 9.57 7.63
C LYS A 167 16.78 8.20 8.31
N TYR A 168 15.75 7.41 7.98
CA TYR A 168 15.57 6.09 8.55
C TYR A 168 16.75 5.15 8.22
N ILE A 169 17.18 5.13 6.97
CA ILE A 169 18.33 4.31 6.53
C ILE A 169 19.60 4.69 7.31
N ARG A 170 19.82 5.97 7.57
CA ARG A 170 21.00 6.44 8.33
C ARG A 170 21.01 5.96 9.78
N MET A 171 19.84 5.71 10.36
CA MET A 171 19.72 5.22 11.74
C MET A 171 19.77 3.68 11.86
N MET A 172 19.55 2.96 10.76
CA MET A 172 19.54 1.50 10.77
C MET A 172 20.76 0.86 11.45
N PRO A 173 22.00 1.35 11.24
CA PRO A 173 23.18 0.79 11.90
C PRO A 173 23.12 0.87 13.42
N ASP A 174 22.44 1.87 14.00
CA ASP A 174 22.34 2.07 15.44
C ASP A 174 21.26 1.19 16.09
N LEU A 175 20.34 0.65 15.27
CA LEU A 175 19.25 -0.22 15.69
C LEU A 175 19.62 -1.71 15.71
N VAL A 176 20.72 -2.08 15.05
CA VAL A 176 21.15 -3.49 14.86
C VAL A 176 22.28 -3.88 15.84
N ARG A 177 22.64 -3.01 16.77
CA ARG A 177 23.66 -3.26 17.79
C ARG A 177 23.09 -3.95 19.01
#